data_984f53407a84948fdfd0cd388fefc549
#
_entry.id   984f53407a84948fdfd0cd388fefc549
#
_cell.length_a   1.000
_cell.length_b   1.000
_cell.length_c   1.000
_cell.angle_alpha   90.00
_cell.angle_beta   90.00
_cell.angle_gamma   90.00
#
_symmetry.space_group_name_H-M   'P 1'
#
loop_
_entity.id
_entity.type
_entity.pdbx_description
1 polymer ?
#
loop_
_entity_poly.entity_id
_entity_poly.type
_entity_poly.pdbx_seq_one_letter_code
_entity_poly.pdbx_strand_id
1 'polypeptide(L)'
;MSSSKVSRALREARLVAKGLASTSHPILAHVIPMRRCNLACGYCNEYDKVSDPVPLEEMKKRIDRLASFGTTTITISGGEPMMHPEIYEIVSHIRSHGMIAGMISNGYYMIKDRIEKLNQAGLEYLQISIDNVEPDEISQKSLKRLDRHLGYLSEFAKFHININSVIGGGIKNPEDALVVAKRAVELGFGSTLGVIHDGNGQLKPLSGMEGQVYRQLRRFGKKKFGWLNNFQDDLAYGRPHNWRCRAGARYLYICEDGLVHYCSQQRGYPGIPLSEYTMEHIRHEFYTEKPCAKYCTIACVQQVAMMDNWRAPQQPFDLGDQILPKHHTEKYKFVEEILRAES
;
A
#
# COMPACT_ATOMS: atom_id res chain seq x y z
N MET A 1 13.52 -19.69 -18.37
CA MET A 1 13.26 -18.70 -17.30
C MET A 1 14.57 -18.43 -16.56
N SER A 2 14.94 -17.17 -16.27
CA SER A 2 16.18 -16.89 -15.54
C SER A 2 16.07 -17.41 -14.09
N SER A 3 17.18 -17.85 -13.51
CA SER A 3 17.30 -18.35 -12.13
C SER A 3 16.62 -17.40 -11.09
N SER A 4 16.67 -16.09 -11.33
CA SER A 4 16.02 -15.09 -10.47
C SER A 4 14.49 -15.12 -10.52
N LYS A 5 13.89 -15.42 -11.67
CA LYS A 5 12.42 -15.53 -11.82
C LYS A 5 11.87 -16.77 -11.14
N VAL A 6 12.60 -17.90 -11.22
CA VAL A 6 12.22 -19.16 -10.54
C VAL A 6 12.28 -18.98 -9.02
N SER A 7 13.36 -18.40 -8.50
CA SER A 7 13.50 -18.18 -7.06
C SER A 7 12.47 -17.20 -6.49
N ARG A 8 12.05 -16.19 -7.27
CA ARG A 8 10.95 -15.31 -6.89
C ARG A 8 9.62 -16.06 -6.84
N ALA A 9 9.28 -16.81 -7.88
CA ALA A 9 8.04 -17.60 -7.91
C ALA A 9 7.95 -18.60 -6.74
N LEU A 10 9.07 -19.21 -6.33
CA LEU A 10 9.10 -20.08 -5.16
C LEU A 10 8.86 -19.32 -3.86
N ARG A 11 9.38 -18.10 -3.70
CA ARG A 11 9.09 -17.26 -2.54
C ARG A 11 7.63 -16.83 -2.48
N GLU A 12 7.06 -16.45 -3.61
CA GLU A 12 5.63 -16.12 -3.72
C GLU A 12 4.74 -17.32 -3.36
N ALA A 13 5.06 -18.49 -3.90
CA ALA A 13 4.35 -19.73 -3.57
C ALA A 13 4.45 -20.06 -2.07
N ARG A 14 5.65 -19.90 -1.48
CA ARG A 14 5.87 -20.10 -0.04
C ARG A 14 5.08 -19.07 0.80
N LEU A 15 5.02 -17.81 0.37
CA LEU A 15 4.22 -16.78 1.02
C LEU A 15 2.75 -17.20 1.05
N VAL A 16 2.19 -17.57 -0.11
CA VAL A 16 0.79 -17.98 -0.21
C VAL A 16 0.53 -19.21 0.66
N ALA A 17 1.35 -20.25 0.54
CA ALA A 17 1.21 -21.47 1.34
C ALA A 17 1.27 -21.18 2.85
N LYS A 18 2.25 -20.39 3.30
CA LYS A 18 2.39 -19.99 4.71
C LYS A 18 1.21 -19.13 5.16
N GLY A 19 0.77 -18.15 4.34
CA GLY A 19 -0.38 -17.31 4.60
C GLY A 19 -1.66 -18.10 4.76
N LEU A 20 -1.88 -19.09 3.92
CA LEU A 20 -3.03 -19.99 3.99
C LEU A 20 -2.92 -21.01 5.14
N ALA A 21 -1.73 -21.44 5.53
CA ALA A 21 -1.53 -22.43 6.59
C ALA A 21 -1.72 -21.87 8.00
N SER A 22 -1.39 -20.60 8.25
CA SER A 22 -1.39 -20.01 9.58
C SER A 22 -1.81 -18.55 9.58
N THR A 23 -2.52 -18.13 10.64
CA THR A 23 -2.92 -16.75 10.91
C THR A 23 -2.00 -16.03 11.90
N SER A 24 -1.04 -16.75 12.48
CA SER A 24 -0.21 -16.25 13.58
C SER A 24 1.07 -15.54 13.15
N HIS A 25 1.09 -14.94 11.94
CA HIS A 25 2.23 -14.15 11.49
C HIS A 25 1.76 -13.04 10.54
N PRO A 26 2.45 -11.88 10.49
CA PRO A 26 2.20 -10.86 9.50
C PRO A 26 2.56 -11.36 8.09
N ILE A 27 1.73 -11.06 7.11
CA ILE A 27 2.02 -11.33 5.70
C ILE A 27 2.81 -10.17 5.12
N LEU A 28 2.36 -8.95 5.40
CA LEU A 28 2.93 -7.72 4.88
C LEU A 28 3.17 -6.72 6.00
N ALA A 29 4.36 -6.17 6.06
CA ALA A 29 4.64 -4.99 6.84
C ALA A 29 5.03 -3.82 5.92
N HIS A 30 4.38 -2.66 6.09
CA HIS A 30 4.90 -1.40 5.57
C HIS A 30 5.83 -0.80 6.62
N VAL A 31 7.01 -0.37 6.19
CA VAL A 31 7.97 0.33 7.04
C VAL A 31 8.26 1.70 6.45
N ILE A 32 8.28 2.70 7.31
CA ILE A 32 8.48 4.10 6.95
C ILE A 32 9.84 4.55 7.50
N PRO A 33 10.90 4.51 6.67
CA PRO A 33 12.23 4.90 7.13
C PRO A 33 12.39 6.42 7.25
N MET A 34 11.46 7.19 6.65
CA MET A 34 11.50 8.65 6.64
C MET A 34 10.18 9.20 6.11
N ARG A 35 9.72 10.32 6.68
CA ARG A 35 8.55 11.05 6.15
C ARG A 35 8.92 12.18 5.20
N ARG A 36 10.20 12.60 5.18
CA ARG A 36 10.63 13.62 4.24
C ARG A 36 10.38 13.20 2.80
N CYS A 37 9.80 14.11 2.02
CA CYS A 37 9.50 13.92 0.61
C CYS A 37 9.94 15.13 -0.22
N ASN A 38 10.39 14.90 -1.44
CA ASN A 38 10.69 15.98 -2.41
C ASN A 38 9.40 16.59 -2.99
N LEU A 39 8.24 15.94 -2.82
CA LEU A 39 6.94 16.43 -3.27
C LEU A 39 6.03 16.85 -2.11
N ALA A 40 4.91 17.52 -2.43
CA ALA A 40 3.89 17.97 -1.49
C ALA A 40 2.50 17.79 -2.13
N CYS A 41 2.10 16.53 -2.34
CA CYS A 41 0.80 16.22 -2.94
C CYS A 41 -0.35 16.56 -1.99
N GLY A 42 -1.39 17.23 -2.48
CA GLY A 42 -2.48 17.78 -1.66
C GLY A 42 -3.32 16.75 -0.91
N TYR A 43 -3.37 15.50 -1.38
CA TYR A 43 -4.10 14.41 -0.73
C TYR A 43 -3.21 13.55 0.20
N CYS A 44 -1.89 13.78 0.23
CA CYS A 44 -0.95 12.91 0.96
C CYS A 44 -0.88 13.29 2.43
N ASN A 45 -1.05 12.31 3.31
CA ASN A 45 -0.93 12.46 4.76
C ASN A 45 0.34 11.81 5.33
N GLU A 46 1.25 11.33 4.47
CA GLU A 46 2.44 10.58 4.89
C GLU A 46 3.74 11.33 4.74
N TYR A 47 3.74 12.59 4.29
CA TYR A 47 4.96 13.33 4.07
C TYR A 47 5.12 14.51 5.03
N ASP A 48 6.36 14.89 5.22
CA ASP A 48 6.79 16.18 5.77
C ASP A 48 8.02 16.70 5.02
N LYS A 49 8.55 17.84 5.48
CA LYS A 49 9.74 18.48 4.89
C LYS A 49 10.95 18.49 5.83
N VAL A 50 10.79 17.99 7.05
CA VAL A 50 11.72 18.27 8.16
C VAL A 50 12.26 17.03 8.86
N SER A 51 11.54 15.88 8.82
CA SER A 51 11.96 14.69 9.56
C SER A 51 13.32 14.15 9.06
N ASP A 52 14.13 13.70 9.99
CA ASP A 52 15.36 12.99 9.68
C ASP A 52 15.11 11.54 9.32
N PRO A 53 15.98 10.93 8.51
CA PRO A 53 15.92 9.50 8.25
C PRO A 53 16.12 8.70 9.54
N VAL A 54 15.36 7.64 9.71
CA VAL A 54 15.59 6.67 10.78
C VAL A 54 16.96 6.02 10.57
N PRO A 55 17.87 6.01 11.54
CA PRO A 55 19.21 5.45 11.38
C PRO A 55 19.17 3.98 10.93
N LEU A 56 20.12 3.58 10.08
CA LEU A 56 20.20 2.21 9.52
C LEU A 56 20.13 1.12 10.59
N GLU A 57 20.87 1.28 11.68
CA GLU A 57 20.89 0.27 12.76
C GLU A 57 19.54 0.13 13.46
N GLU A 58 18.79 1.21 13.57
CA GLU A 58 17.44 1.15 14.08
C GLU A 58 16.49 0.48 13.06
N MET A 59 16.63 0.78 11.77
CA MET A 59 15.88 0.10 10.72
C MET A 59 16.16 -1.41 10.69
N LYS A 60 17.42 -1.82 10.87
CA LYS A 60 17.79 -3.24 10.97
C LYS A 60 17.09 -3.92 12.16
N LYS A 61 17.12 -3.33 13.35
CA LYS A 61 16.40 -3.86 14.52
C LYS A 61 14.90 -4.04 14.26
N ARG A 62 14.28 -3.08 13.59
CA ARG A 62 12.85 -3.18 13.21
C ARG A 62 12.61 -4.32 12.23
N ILE A 63 13.47 -4.48 11.23
CA ILE A 63 13.40 -5.57 10.26
C ILE A 63 13.62 -6.92 10.95
N ASP A 64 14.61 -7.03 11.84
CA ASP A 64 14.88 -8.24 12.63
C ASP A 64 13.68 -8.62 13.49
N ARG A 65 13.04 -7.62 14.11
CA ARG A 65 11.82 -7.85 14.90
C ARG A 65 10.67 -8.36 14.03
N LEU A 66 10.45 -7.76 12.86
CA LEU A 66 9.44 -8.23 11.90
C LEU A 66 9.76 -9.65 11.40
N ALA A 67 11.02 -9.95 11.14
CA ALA A 67 11.48 -11.30 10.76
C ALA A 67 11.20 -12.32 11.88
N SER A 68 11.40 -11.94 13.15
CA SER A 68 11.12 -12.82 14.31
C SER A 68 9.62 -13.18 14.43
N PHE A 69 8.71 -12.33 13.94
CA PHE A 69 7.29 -12.67 13.84
C PHE A 69 6.97 -13.60 12.66
N GLY A 70 7.96 -13.87 11.81
CA GLY A 70 7.76 -14.64 10.59
C GLY A 70 7.10 -13.85 9.47
N THR A 71 7.21 -12.53 9.45
CA THR A 71 6.75 -11.67 8.34
C THR A 71 7.31 -12.17 7.02
N THR A 72 6.50 -12.13 5.97
CA THR A 72 6.90 -12.67 4.66
C THR A 72 7.31 -11.60 3.67
N THR A 73 6.71 -10.40 3.78
CA THR A 73 6.96 -9.28 2.88
C THR A 73 7.13 -7.99 3.66
N ILE A 74 8.13 -7.21 3.31
CA ILE A 74 8.27 -5.82 3.76
C ILE A 74 8.22 -4.90 2.54
N THR A 75 7.34 -3.91 2.59
CA THR A 75 7.28 -2.82 1.61
C THR A 75 7.73 -1.53 2.28
N ILE A 76 8.74 -0.90 1.71
CA ILE A 76 9.26 0.40 2.15
C ILE A 76 8.40 1.48 1.50
N SER A 77 7.88 2.41 2.32
CA SER A 77 7.03 3.53 1.88
C SER A 77 7.34 4.77 2.73
N GLY A 78 6.43 5.72 2.82
CA GLY A 78 6.55 6.92 3.63
C GLY A 78 6.48 8.20 2.81
N GLY A 79 7.39 9.16 3.03
CA GLY A 79 7.63 10.28 2.14
C GLY A 79 8.19 9.80 0.80
N GLU A 80 9.48 10.01 0.54
CA GLU A 80 10.15 9.37 -0.61
C GLU A 80 11.30 8.47 -0.13
N PRO A 81 11.14 7.15 -0.18
CA PRO A 81 12.18 6.22 0.32
C PRO A 81 13.54 6.40 -0.34
N MET A 82 13.58 6.78 -1.62
CA MET A 82 14.83 6.99 -2.35
C MET A 82 15.64 8.20 -1.89
N MET A 83 15.10 9.01 -0.97
CA MET A 83 15.86 10.09 -0.29
C MET A 83 16.60 9.58 0.95
N HIS A 84 16.28 8.38 1.44
CA HIS A 84 17.02 7.79 2.57
C HIS A 84 18.45 7.45 2.14
N PRO A 85 19.47 7.89 2.86
CA PRO A 85 20.88 7.71 2.45
C PRO A 85 21.29 6.24 2.33
N GLU A 86 20.73 5.38 3.16
CA GLU A 86 21.09 3.96 3.31
C GLU A 86 19.96 3.02 2.82
N ILE A 87 19.19 3.45 1.81
CA ILE A 87 18.02 2.69 1.32
C ILE A 87 18.40 1.32 0.76
N TYR A 88 19.57 1.19 0.15
CA TYR A 88 20.05 -0.06 -0.45
C TYR A 88 20.40 -1.09 0.61
N GLU A 89 21.02 -0.65 1.70
CA GLU A 89 21.35 -1.46 2.86
C GLU A 89 20.09 -1.97 3.56
N ILE A 90 19.07 -1.12 3.69
CA ILE A 90 17.75 -1.50 4.22
C ILE A 90 17.14 -2.60 3.35
N VAL A 91 17.11 -2.43 2.02
CA VAL A 91 16.60 -3.45 1.10
C VAL A 91 17.39 -4.75 1.24
N SER A 92 18.73 -4.67 1.26
CA SER A 92 19.61 -5.85 1.41
C SER A 92 19.36 -6.57 2.74
N HIS A 93 19.12 -5.84 3.82
CA HIS A 93 18.85 -6.44 5.12
C HIS A 93 17.49 -7.17 5.15
N ILE A 94 16.45 -6.62 4.53
CA ILE A 94 15.18 -7.34 4.33
C ILE A 94 15.42 -8.64 3.57
N ARG A 95 16.23 -8.60 2.52
CA ARG A 95 16.53 -9.77 1.68
C ARG A 95 17.37 -10.84 2.39
N SER A 96 18.26 -10.43 3.31
CA SER A 96 19.08 -11.39 4.09
C SER A 96 18.24 -12.30 4.98
N HIS A 97 17.07 -11.84 5.42
CA HIS A 97 16.08 -12.65 6.15
C HIS A 97 15.20 -13.52 5.23
N GLY A 98 15.42 -13.53 3.92
CA GLY A 98 14.61 -14.28 2.97
C GLY A 98 13.22 -13.71 2.71
N MET A 99 12.90 -12.54 3.25
CA MET A 99 11.65 -11.83 3.01
C MET A 99 11.62 -11.21 1.61
N ILE A 100 10.42 -10.99 1.09
CA ILE A 100 10.21 -10.24 -0.14
C ILE A 100 10.37 -8.75 0.17
N ALA A 101 11.19 -8.04 -0.60
CA ALA A 101 11.39 -6.61 -0.49
C ALA A 101 10.62 -5.86 -1.57
N GLY A 102 9.67 -5.03 -1.15
CA GLY A 102 8.93 -4.08 -2.00
C GLY A 102 9.27 -2.64 -1.68
N MET A 103 8.96 -1.73 -2.61
CA MET A 103 9.10 -0.29 -2.41
C MET A 103 7.97 0.44 -3.14
N ILE A 104 7.47 1.52 -2.52
CA ILE A 104 6.56 2.49 -3.15
C ILE A 104 7.32 3.81 -3.25
N SER A 105 7.41 4.37 -4.46
CA SER A 105 8.17 5.58 -4.75
C SER A 105 7.39 6.53 -5.67
N ASN A 106 7.70 7.81 -5.60
CA ASN A 106 7.22 8.78 -6.57
C ASN A 106 7.99 8.77 -7.90
N GLY A 107 9.07 7.98 -8.01
CA GLY A 107 9.80 7.72 -9.24
C GLY A 107 10.86 8.75 -9.65
N TYR A 108 10.95 9.91 -9.02
CA TYR A 108 11.84 11.00 -9.42
C TYR A 108 13.33 10.67 -9.32
N TYR A 109 13.68 9.69 -8.50
CA TYR A 109 15.06 9.26 -8.29
C TYR A 109 15.43 7.98 -9.07
N MET A 110 14.57 7.50 -9.96
CA MET A 110 14.79 6.26 -10.74
C MET A 110 15.67 6.52 -11.95
N ILE A 111 16.96 6.75 -11.70
CA ILE A 111 18.02 6.87 -12.71
C ILE A 111 18.82 5.57 -12.76
N LYS A 112 19.55 5.34 -13.85
CA LYS A 112 20.29 4.08 -14.12
C LYS A 112 21.08 3.56 -12.92
N ASP A 113 21.99 4.35 -12.37
CA ASP A 113 22.85 3.93 -11.24
C ASP A 113 22.05 3.49 -10.02
N ARG A 114 20.97 4.20 -9.72
CA ARG A 114 20.12 3.87 -8.57
C ARG A 114 19.30 2.61 -8.80
N ILE A 115 18.83 2.40 -10.03
CA ILE A 115 18.12 1.17 -10.42
C ILE A 115 19.07 -0.03 -10.33
N GLU A 116 20.31 0.11 -10.79
CA GLU A 116 21.31 -0.94 -10.70
C GLU A 116 21.65 -1.29 -9.23
N LYS A 117 21.76 -0.29 -8.36
CA LYS A 117 21.94 -0.50 -6.91
C LYS A 117 20.73 -1.21 -6.27
N LEU A 118 19.50 -0.86 -6.66
CA LEU A 118 18.30 -1.57 -6.20
C LEU A 118 18.28 -3.04 -6.69
N ASN A 119 18.74 -3.30 -7.92
CA ASN A 119 18.92 -4.67 -8.42
C ASN A 119 19.92 -5.46 -7.56
N GLN A 120 21.06 -4.85 -7.21
CA GLN A 120 22.11 -5.47 -6.39
C GLN A 120 21.62 -5.70 -4.95
N ALA A 121 20.88 -4.76 -4.39
CA ALA A 121 20.26 -4.87 -3.07
C ALA A 121 19.18 -5.95 -3.01
N GLY A 122 18.67 -6.38 -4.18
CA GLY A 122 17.70 -7.47 -4.28
C GLY A 122 16.23 -7.03 -4.15
N LEU A 123 15.90 -5.78 -4.52
CA LEU A 123 14.51 -5.34 -4.63
C LEU A 123 13.73 -6.29 -5.56
N GLU A 124 12.49 -6.64 -5.21
CA GLU A 124 11.67 -7.55 -6.01
C GLU A 124 10.43 -6.88 -6.61
N TYR A 125 9.87 -5.88 -5.92
CA TYR A 125 8.68 -5.14 -6.35
C TYR A 125 8.88 -3.65 -6.18
N LEU A 126 8.57 -2.89 -7.23
CA LEU A 126 8.53 -1.44 -7.20
C LEU A 126 7.15 -0.97 -7.67
N GLN A 127 6.49 -0.15 -6.87
CA GLN A 127 5.33 0.60 -7.30
C GLN A 127 5.72 2.06 -7.50
N ILE A 128 5.43 2.61 -8.67
CA ILE A 128 5.54 4.04 -8.96
C ILE A 128 4.14 4.64 -9.00
N SER A 129 3.95 5.73 -8.28
CA SER A 129 2.69 6.49 -8.30
C SER A 129 2.73 7.55 -9.38
N ILE A 130 1.75 7.55 -10.31
CA ILE A 130 1.56 8.58 -11.35
C ILE A 130 0.09 8.92 -11.40
N ASP A 131 -0.25 10.16 -11.11
CA ASP A 131 -1.65 10.57 -10.91
C ASP A 131 -2.25 11.28 -12.12
N ASN A 132 -1.40 11.96 -12.93
CA ASN A 132 -1.84 12.78 -14.07
C ASN A 132 -0.83 12.72 -15.23
N VAL A 133 -1.21 13.26 -16.37
CA VAL A 133 -0.31 13.42 -17.55
C VAL A 133 0.56 14.65 -17.35
N GLU A 134 -0.04 15.80 -17.05
CA GLU A 134 0.65 17.04 -16.73
C GLU A 134 0.65 17.29 -15.22
N PRO A 135 1.71 17.90 -14.64
CA PRO A 135 1.70 18.22 -13.21
C PRO A 135 0.69 19.34 -12.90
N ASP A 136 0.04 19.23 -11.75
CA ASP A 136 -0.89 20.24 -11.26
C ASP A 136 -0.61 20.59 -9.79
N GLU A 137 -1.45 21.44 -9.19
CA GLU A 137 -1.32 21.84 -7.79
C GLU A 137 -1.66 20.71 -6.79
N ILE A 138 -2.39 19.69 -7.22
CA ILE A 138 -2.77 18.54 -6.38
C ILE A 138 -1.65 17.51 -6.37
N SER A 139 -1.09 17.21 -7.56
CA SER A 139 -0.01 16.24 -7.67
C SER A 139 1.03 16.61 -8.72
N GLN A 140 2.29 16.55 -8.31
CA GLN A 140 3.44 16.69 -9.21
C GLN A 140 3.90 15.34 -9.82
N LYS A 141 3.26 14.22 -9.45
CA LYS A 141 3.55 12.87 -9.97
C LYS A 141 2.89 12.71 -11.34
N SER A 142 3.50 13.28 -12.36
CA SER A 142 2.95 13.30 -13.72
C SER A 142 3.76 12.46 -14.70
N LEU A 143 3.07 11.91 -15.69
CA LEU A 143 3.70 11.13 -16.76
C LEU A 143 4.75 11.95 -17.51
N LYS A 144 4.46 13.21 -17.84
CA LYS A 144 5.41 14.10 -18.50
C LYS A 144 6.75 14.21 -17.80
N ARG A 145 6.74 14.29 -16.45
CA ARG A 145 7.97 14.38 -15.67
C ARG A 145 8.68 13.05 -15.50
N LEU A 146 7.92 11.95 -15.49
CA LEU A 146 8.42 10.63 -15.13
C LEU A 146 8.70 9.72 -16.32
N ASP A 147 8.26 10.04 -17.54
CA ASP A 147 8.37 9.13 -18.70
C ASP A 147 9.81 8.70 -18.99
N ARG A 148 10.76 9.61 -18.86
CA ARG A 148 12.19 9.29 -19.01
C ARG A 148 12.66 8.27 -17.94
N HIS A 149 12.20 8.43 -16.69
CA HIS A 149 12.54 7.51 -15.59
C HIS A 149 11.88 6.15 -15.80
N LEU A 150 10.67 6.12 -16.35
CA LEU A 150 10.01 4.88 -16.75
C LEU A 150 10.78 4.17 -17.87
N GLY A 151 11.36 4.91 -18.81
CA GLY A 151 12.28 4.37 -19.82
C GLY A 151 13.49 3.69 -19.18
N TYR A 152 14.15 4.33 -18.23
CA TYR A 152 15.27 3.72 -17.49
C TYR A 152 14.83 2.48 -16.70
N LEU A 153 13.68 2.50 -16.08
CA LEU A 153 13.15 1.32 -15.38
C LEU A 153 12.87 0.17 -16.33
N SER A 154 12.32 0.43 -17.53
CA SER A 154 12.09 -0.60 -18.54
C SER A 154 13.38 -1.24 -19.05
N GLU A 155 14.46 -0.46 -19.15
CA GLU A 155 15.75 -0.91 -19.66
C GLU A 155 16.59 -1.65 -18.60
N PHE A 156 16.68 -1.11 -17.38
CA PHE A 156 17.66 -1.55 -16.38
C PHE A 156 17.09 -2.35 -15.22
N ALA A 157 15.79 -2.28 -14.92
CA ALA A 157 15.23 -2.95 -13.75
C ALA A 157 15.11 -4.48 -13.93
N LYS A 158 15.49 -5.22 -12.89
CA LYS A 158 15.34 -6.70 -12.80
C LYS A 158 14.21 -7.12 -11.88
N PHE A 159 13.57 -6.17 -11.22
CA PHE A 159 12.40 -6.36 -10.35
C PHE A 159 11.09 -6.09 -11.08
N HIS A 160 9.99 -6.50 -10.46
CA HIS A 160 8.65 -6.22 -11.00
C HIS A 160 8.26 -4.77 -10.77
N ILE A 161 7.69 -4.13 -11.79
CA ILE A 161 7.25 -2.74 -11.73
C ILE A 161 5.74 -2.68 -11.94
N ASN A 162 5.10 -1.92 -11.08
CA ASN A 162 3.68 -1.58 -11.17
C ASN A 162 3.52 -0.05 -11.15
N ILE A 163 2.77 0.47 -12.09
CA ILE A 163 2.37 1.88 -12.08
C ILE A 163 0.99 1.97 -11.45
N ASN A 164 0.88 2.77 -10.40
CA ASN A 164 -0.38 3.00 -9.71
C ASN A 164 -0.86 4.42 -9.96
N SER A 165 -2.04 4.54 -10.54
CA SER A 165 -2.77 5.80 -10.65
C SER A 165 -3.87 5.86 -9.59
N VAL A 166 -4.40 7.06 -9.35
CA VAL A 166 -5.51 7.27 -8.42
C VAL A 166 -6.67 7.99 -9.11
N ILE A 167 -7.88 7.77 -8.58
CA ILE A 167 -9.11 8.40 -9.06
C ILE A 167 -10.00 8.77 -7.87
N GLY A 168 -10.82 9.80 -8.02
CA GLY A 168 -11.54 10.39 -6.89
C GLY A 168 -10.69 11.39 -6.13
N GLY A 169 -11.10 11.78 -4.92
CA GLY A 169 -10.31 12.64 -4.05
C GLY A 169 -10.00 14.03 -4.58
N GLY A 170 -10.73 14.51 -5.60
CA GLY A 170 -10.50 15.81 -6.22
C GLY A 170 -9.48 15.79 -7.38
N ILE A 171 -9.11 14.63 -7.89
CA ILE A 171 -8.31 14.51 -9.13
C ILE A 171 -9.08 15.19 -10.27
N LYS A 172 -8.43 16.17 -10.92
CA LYS A 172 -9.09 17.03 -11.93
C LYS A 172 -9.35 16.33 -13.26
N ASN A 173 -8.40 15.53 -13.71
CA ASN A 173 -8.44 14.88 -15.02
C ASN A 173 -8.40 13.35 -14.85
N PRO A 174 -9.52 12.71 -14.50
CA PRO A 174 -9.56 11.26 -14.26
C PRO A 174 -9.16 10.43 -15.49
N GLU A 175 -9.37 10.96 -16.72
CA GLU A 175 -8.97 10.34 -17.98
C GLU A 175 -7.45 10.15 -18.12
N ASP A 176 -6.64 10.94 -17.42
CA ASP A 176 -5.18 10.80 -17.41
C ASP A 176 -4.75 9.41 -16.94
N ALA A 177 -5.53 8.78 -16.06
CA ALA A 177 -5.27 7.42 -15.60
C ALA A 177 -5.30 6.39 -16.75
N LEU A 178 -6.09 6.61 -17.81
CA LEU A 178 -6.10 5.76 -19.01
C LEU A 178 -4.79 5.90 -19.80
N VAL A 179 -4.31 7.13 -19.97
CA VAL A 179 -3.05 7.42 -20.67
C VAL A 179 -1.88 6.80 -19.93
N VAL A 180 -1.83 6.99 -18.59
CA VAL A 180 -0.81 6.41 -17.72
C VAL A 180 -0.83 4.87 -17.78
N ALA A 181 -2.01 4.27 -17.70
CA ALA A 181 -2.14 2.81 -17.77
C ALA A 181 -1.68 2.24 -19.12
N LYS A 182 -2.04 2.92 -20.24
CA LYS A 182 -1.58 2.54 -21.58
C LYS A 182 -0.05 2.59 -21.64
N ARG A 183 0.55 3.69 -21.20
CA ARG A 183 2.01 3.84 -21.19
C ARG A 183 2.71 2.79 -20.33
N ALA A 184 2.18 2.47 -19.16
CA ALA A 184 2.70 1.41 -18.31
C ALA A 184 2.74 0.06 -19.04
N VAL A 185 1.66 -0.31 -19.73
CA VAL A 185 1.56 -1.57 -20.48
C VAL A 185 2.52 -1.60 -21.68
N GLU A 186 2.69 -0.49 -22.41
CA GLU A 186 3.65 -0.34 -23.50
C GLU A 186 5.10 -0.61 -23.03
N LEU A 187 5.43 -0.20 -21.80
CA LEU A 187 6.74 -0.44 -21.19
C LEU A 187 6.89 -1.83 -20.53
N GLY A 188 5.85 -2.67 -20.62
CA GLY A 188 5.84 -4.00 -20.03
C GLY A 188 5.57 -4.03 -18.52
N PHE A 189 5.06 -2.96 -17.93
CA PHE A 189 4.75 -2.84 -16.51
C PHE A 189 3.33 -3.27 -16.19
N GLY A 190 3.09 -3.60 -14.91
CA GLY A 190 1.75 -3.68 -14.36
C GLY A 190 1.12 -2.29 -14.25
N SER A 191 -0.20 -2.24 -14.25
CA SER A 191 -0.95 -1.01 -13.97
C SER A 191 -2.09 -1.30 -13.02
N THR A 192 -2.22 -0.47 -11.99
CA THR A 192 -3.30 -0.51 -11.02
C THR A 192 -3.93 0.87 -10.85
N LEU A 193 -5.17 0.89 -10.42
CA LEU A 193 -5.92 2.09 -10.08
C LEU A 193 -6.38 2.02 -8.64
N GLY A 194 -6.16 3.07 -7.86
CA GLY A 194 -6.68 3.25 -6.52
C GLY A 194 -7.83 4.26 -6.48
N VAL A 195 -8.95 3.90 -5.86
CA VAL A 195 -9.97 4.87 -5.49
C VAL A 195 -9.54 5.53 -4.19
N ILE A 196 -9.46 6.86 -4.16
CA ILE A 196 -8.97 7.60 -2.99
C ILE A 196 -10.04 8.53 -2.41
N HIS A 197 -9.90 8.81 -1.12
CA HIS A 197 -10.64 9.86 -0.42
C HIS A 197 -10.05 11.25 -0.73
N ASP A 198 -10.80 12.30 -0.45
CA ASP A 198 -10.34 13.69 -0.57
C ASP A 198 -9.35 14.06 0.57
N GLY A 199 -8.85 15.29 0.53
CA GLY A 199 -7.91 15.82 1.52
C GLY A 199 -8.44 15.85 2.96
N ASN A 200 -9.77 15.76 3.14
CA ASN A 200 -10.43 15.66 4.44
C ASN A 200 -10.67 14.19 4.86
N GLY A 201 -10.23 13.23 4.05
CA GLY A 201 -10.41 11.81 4.28
C GLY A 201 -11.83 11.32 4.02
N GLN A 202 -12.61 12.01 3.19
CA GLN A 202 -13.95 11.60 2.80
C GLN A 202 -13.91 10.84 1.48
N LEU A 203 -14.57 9.68 1.44
CA LEU A 203 -14.77 8.91 0.22
C LEU A 203 -16.12 9.32 -0.39
N LYS A 204 -16.08 9.67 -1.67
CA LYS A 204 -17.29 9.94 -2.46
C LYS A 204 -17.42 8.91 -3.58
N PRO A 205 -18.66 8.49 -3.92
CA PRO A 205 -18.89 7.69 -5.11
C PRO A 205 -18.32 8.34 -6.36
N LEU A 206 -17.72 7.55 -7.23
CA LEU A 206 -17.26 8.05 -8.52
C LEU A 206 -18.45 8.37 -9.43
N SER A 207 -18.47 9.56 -10.01
CA SER A 207 -19.54 10.02 -10.88
C SER A 207 -19.02 10.44 -12.25
N GLY A 208 -19.92 10.64 -13.21
CA GLY A 208 -19.59 11.19 -14.52
C GLY A 208 -18.40 10.52 -15.20
N MET A 209 -17.36 11.31 -15.52
CA MET A 209 -16.13 10.87 -16.18
C MET A 209 -15.32 9.90 -15.31
N GLU A 210 -15.23 10.15 -14.01
CA GLU A 210 -14.52 9.25 -13.08
C GLU A 210 -15.06 7.82 -13.16
N GLY A 211 -16.39 7.65 -13.09
CA GLY A 211 -17.04 6.35 -13.20
C GLY A 211 -16.82 5.68 -14.57
N GLN A 212 -16.75 6.46 -15.65
CA GLN A 212 -16.46 5.94 -16.99
C GLN A 212 -15.02 5.42 -17.09
N VAL A 213 -14.05 6.21 -16.64
CA VAL A 213 -12.62 5.85 -16.61
C VAL A 213 -12.40 4.60 -15.74
N TYR A 214 -12.99 4.57 -14.54
CA TYR A 214 -12.92 3.40 -13.67
C TYR A 214 -13.37 2.12 -14.37
N ARG A 215 -14.55 2.14 -15.02
CA ARG A 215 -15.06 0.99 -15.77
C ARG A 215 -14.15 0.55 -16.93
N GLN A 216 -13.53 1.51 -17.63
CA GLN A 216 -12.59 1.20 -18.70
C GLN A 216 -11.33 0.52 -18.15
N LEU A 217 -10.70 1.07 -17.11
CA LEU A 217 -9.49 0.51 -16.49
C LEU A 217 -9.73 -0.88 -15.88
N ARG A 218 -10.90 -1.11 -15.29
CA ARG A 218 -11.30 -2.44 -14.82
C ARG A 218 -11.30 -3.50 -15.92
N ARG A 219 -11.56 -3.12 -17.17
CA ARG A 219 -11.50 -4.02 -18.34
C ARG A 219 -10.05 -4.31 -18.77
N PHE A 220 -9.14 -3.36 -18.64
CA PHE A 220 -7.72 -3.56 -18.93
C PHE A 220 -7.05 -4.58 -17.99
N GLY A 221 -7.41 -4.57 -16.70
CA GLY A 221 -6.79 -5.40 -15.66
C GLY A 221 -7.26 -6.86 -15.59
N LYS A 222 -8.25 -7.28 -16.38
CA LYS A 222 -8.91 -8.59 -16.22
C LYS A 222 -8.02 -9.84 -16.40
N LYS A 223 -6.81 -9.74 -16.96
CA LYS A 223 -6.06 -10.93 -17.37
C LYS A 223 -5.18 -11.59 -16.31
N LYS A 224 -4.85 -10.95 -15.16
CA LYS A 224 -3.95 -11.58 -14.16
C LYS A 224 -4.37 -11.49 -12.69
N PHE A 225 -4.99 -10.39 -12.21
CA PHE A 225 -5.32 -10.20 -10.79
C PHE A 225 -6.61 -9.38 -10.53
N GLY A 226 -7.53 -9.32 -11.48
CA GLY A 226 -8.74 -8.49 -11.39
C GLY A 226 -9.62 -8.76 -10.17
N TRP A 227 -9.66 -10.02 -9.70
CA TRP A 227 -10.45 -10.42 -8.54
C TRP A 227 -9.91 -9.89 -7.21
N LEU A 228 -8.59 -9.67 -7.09
CA LEU A 228 -7.97 -9.12 -5.87
C LEU A 228 -8.36 -7.66 -5.58
N ASN A 229 -8.90 -6.97 -6.58
CA ASN A 229 -9.30 -5.56 -6.47
C ASN A 229 -10.82 -5.37 -6.59
N ASN A 230 -11.63 -6.43 -6.49
CA ASN A 230 -13.09 -6.32 -6.59
C ASN A 230 -13.71 -5.45 -5.49
N PHE A 231 -13.06 -5.34 -4.33
CA PHE A 231 -13.48 -4.44 -3.28
C PHE A 231 -13.57 -2.97 -3.72
N GLN A 232 -12.77 -2.57 -4.71
CA GLN A 232 -12.81 -1.21 -5.24
C GLN A 232 -14.11 -0.92 -6.00
N ASP A 233 -14.78 -1.94 -6.53
CA ASP A 233 -16.09 -1.77 -7.17
C ASP A 233 -17.12 -1.23 -6.17
N ASP A 234 -17.12 -1.73 -4.92
CA ASP A 234 -18.00 -1.23 -3.88
C ASP A 234 -17.67 0.23 -3.53
N LEU A 235 -16.39 0.55 -3.37
CA LEU A 235 -15.93 1.92 -3.09
C LEU A 235 -16.27 2.89 -4.23
N ALA A 236 -16.07 2.45 -5.49
CA ALA A 236 -16.35 3.27 -6.67
C ALA A 236 -17.84 3.64 -6.79
N TYR A 237 -18.72 2.79 -6.30
CA TYR A 237 -20.17 3.02 -6.26
C TYR A 237 -20.70 3.50 -4.91
N GLY A 238 -19.81 3.85 -3.97
CA GLY A 238 -20.18 4.33 -2.64
C GLY A 238 -20.84 3.29 -1.75
N ARG A 239 -20.62 2.00 -2.04
CA ARG A 239 -21.20 0.90 -1.27
C ARG A 239 -20.23 0.42 -0.19
N PRO A 240 -20.71 0.02 0.98
CA PRO A 240 -19.87 -0.59 1.98
C PRO A 240 -19.38 -1.95 1.51
N HIS A 241 -18.06 -2.20 1.63
CA HIS A 241 -17.48 -3.51 1.37
C HIS A 241 -17.51 -4.36 2.64
N ASN A 242 -18.08 -5.56 2.55
CA ASN A 242 -18.17 -6.49 3.69
C ASN A 242 -16.91 -7.35 3.78
N TRP A 243 -16.02 -7.02 4.70
CA TRP A 243 -14.78 -7.74 4.96
C TRP A 243 -14.25 -7.46 6.37
N ARG A 244 -13.28 -8.26 6.81
CA ARG A 244 -12.61 -8.06 8.11
C ARG A 244 -11.21 -7.51 7.90
N CYS A 245 -10.96 -6.31 8.42
CA CYS A 245 -9.64 -5.72 8.42
C CYS A 245 -8.70 -6.50 9.35
N ARG A 246 -7.54 -6.95 8.81
CA ARG A 246 -6.51 -7.67 9.56
C ARG A 246 -5.29 -6.78 9.88
N ALA A 247 -5.48 -5.46 9.89
CA ALA A 247 -4.44 -4.52 10.33
C ALA A 247 -4.09 -4.75 11.80
N GLY A 248 -2.82 -4.60 12.14
CA GLY A 248 -2.27 -4.98 13.46
C GLY A 248 -1.92 -6.48 13.56
N ALA A 249 -2.39 -7.33 12.63
CA ALA A 249 -2.13 -8.76 12.67
C ALA A 249 -1.43 -9.27 11.41
N ARG A 250 -2.16 -9.35 10.29
CA ARG A 250 -1.64 -9.83 9.01
C ARG A 250 -0.96 -8.74 8.21
N TYR A 251 -1.30 -7.50 8.48
CA TYR A 251 -0.70 -6.30 7.98
C TYR A 251 -0.23 -5.44 9.14
N LEU A 252 1.03 -5.03 9.12
CA LEU A 252 1.61 -4.09 10.08
C LEU A 252 2.07 -2.82 9.35
N TYR A 253 1.91 -1.68 10.00
CA TYR A 253 2.38 -0.39 9.50
C TYR A 253 3.29 0.23 10.57
N ILE A 254 4.58 0.30 10.27
CA ILE A 254 5.60 0.77 11.20
C ILE A 254 6.08 2.15 10.73
N CYS A 255 5.71 3.18 11.49
CA CYS A 255 6.12 4.54 11.18
C CYS A 255 7.58 4.84 11.60
N GLU A 256 8.03 6.02 11.24
CA GLU A 256 9.35 6.56 11.62
C GLU A 256 9.55 6.62 13.14
N ASP A 257 8.47 6.79 13.90
CA ASP A 257 8.45 6.78 15.37
C ASP A 257 8.67 5.38 16.00
N GLY A 258 8.69 4.33 15.18
CA GLY A 258 8.87 2.94 15.64
C GLY A 258 7.61 2.30 16.21
N LEU A 259 6.46 2.98 16.14
CA LEU A 259 5.20 2.42 16.60
C LEU A 259 4.53 1.55 15.53
N VAL A 260 3.83 0.53 15.98
CA VAL A 260 2.93 -0.27 15.16
C VAL A 260 1.59 0.46 15.04
N HIS A 261 1.18 0.75 13.81
CA HIS A 261 -0.12 1.33 13.51
C HIS A 261 -0.96 0.37 12.66
N TYR A 262 -2.27 0.58 12.60
CA TYR A 262 -3.13 -0.21 11.72
C TYR A 262 -2.81 0.04 10.23
N CYS A 263 -2.73 1.29 9.84
CA CYS A 263 -2.36 1.70 8.47
C CYS A 263 -2.09 3.20 8.41
N SER A 264 -1.75 3.72 7.24
CA SER A 264 -1.50 5.16 7.03
C SER A 264 -2.68 6.06 7.41
N GLN A 265 -3.92 5.55 7.29
CA GLN A 265 -5.14 6.30 7.66
C GLN A 265 -5.51 6.19 9.15
N GLN A 266 -4.94 5.24 9.87
CA GLN A 266 -5.25 4.94 11.27
C GLN A 266 -3.96 4.92 12.10
N ARG A 267 -3.21 6.02 12.02
CA ARG A 267 -2.04 6.24 12.86
C ARG A 267 -2.43 6.46 14.32
N GLY A 268 -1.58 6.03 15.23
CA GLY A 268 -1.83 6.06 16.66
C GLY A 268 -2.56 4.83 17.20
N TYR A 269 -2.99 3.92 16.32
CA TYR A 269 -3.68 2.69 16.71
C TYR A 269 -3.01 1.46 16.08
N PRO A 270 -2.67 0.41 16.87
CA PRO A 270 -2.73 0.36 18.33
C PRO A 270 -1.73 1.31 19.01
N GLY A 271 -0.74 1.86 18.31
CA GLY A 271 0.22 2.83 18.83
C GLY A 271 1.24 2.20 19.82
N ILE A 272 1.56 0.92 19.65
CA ILE A 272 2.47 0.17 20.51
C ILE A 272 3.86 0.16 19.86
N PRO A 273 4.95 0.42 20.63
CA PRO A 273 6.31 0.28 20.12
C PRO A 273 6.56 -1.12 19.53
N LEU A 274 7.19 -1.20 18.35
CA LEU A 274 7.46 -2.49 17.70
C LEU A 274 8.32 -3.42 18.58
N SER A 275 9.21 -2.85 19.40
CA SER A 275 10.01 -3.60 20.36
C SER A 275 9.16 -4.32 21.41
N GLU A 276 8.01 -3.76 21.77
CA GLU A 276 7.08 -4.28 22.76
C GLU A 276 5.92 -5.06 22.12
N TYR A 277 5.76 -4.97 20.79
CA TYR A 277 4.71 -5.69 20.06
C TYR A 277 4.99 -7.20 20.10
N THR A 278 4.00 -8.01 20.47
CA THR A 278 4.15 -9.44 20.70
C THR A 278 3.21 -10.27 19.82
N MET A 279 3.40 -11.59 19.82
CA MET A 279 2.48 -12.54 19.19
C MET A 279 1.07 -12.51 19.80
N GLU A 280 0.96 -12.08 21.04
CA GLU A 280 -0.32 -11.90 21.73
C GLU A 280 -1.10 -10.72 21.13
N HIS A 281 -0.42 -9.59 20.88
CA HIS A 281 -0.99 -8.44 20.15
C HIS A 281 -1.44 -8.86 18.75
N ILE A 282 -0.63 -9.63 18.00
CA ILE A 282 -0.99 -10.13 16.67
C ILE A 282 -2.27 -10.99 16.74
N ARG A 283 -2.39 -11.89 17.74
CA ARG A 283 -3.60 -12.71 17.90
C ARG A 283 -4.80 -11.86 18.26
N HIS A 284 -4.65 -10.92 19.18
CA HIS A 284 -5.70 -10.00 19.59
C HIS A 284 -6.21 -9.19 18.38
N GLU A 285 -5.30 -8.56 17.65
CA GLU A 285 -5.64 -7.70 16.52
C GLU A 285 -6.20 -8.46 15.32
N PHE A 286 -5.96 -9.77 15.22
CA PHE A 286 -6.58 -10.59 14.20
C PHE A 286 -8.10 -10.64 14.35
N TYR A 287 -8.60 -10.57 15.57
CA TYR A 287 -10.03 -10.62 15.87
C TYR A 287 -10.64 -9.23 16.13
N THR A 288 -9.85 -8.21 16.42
CA THR A 288 -10.33 -6.85 16.67
C THR A 288 -11.03 -6.28 15.45
N GLU A 289 -12.27 -5.84 15.61
CA GLU A 289 -13.03 -5.18 14.55
C GLU A 289 -12.54 -3.74 14.35
N LYS A 290 -12.44 -3.31 13.09
CA LYS A 290 -12.05 -1.95 12.72
C LYS A 290 -13.24 -1.31 11.99
N PRO A 291 -13.97 -0.37 12.60
CA PRO A 291 -15.19 0.22 12.02
C PRO A 291 -14.97 0.88 10.66
N CYS A 292 -13.78 1.41 10.41
CA CYS A 292 -13.40 1.99 9.13
C CYS A 292 -13.31 0.98 7.97
N ALA A 293 -13.37 -0.33 8.23
CA ALA A 293 -13.16 -1.36 7.22
C ALA A 293 -14.15 -1.24 6.05
N LYS A 294 -15.41 -0.91 6.32
CA LYS A 294 -16.49 -0.84 5.31
C LYS A 294 -16.15 0.06 4.12
N TYR A 295 -15.43 1.16 4.36
CA TYR A 295 -15.09 2.17 3.36
C TYR A 295 -13.56 2.35 3.23
N CYS A 296 -12.79 1.31 3.52
CA CYS A 296 -11.35 1.35 3.48
C CYS A 296 -10.81 1.46 2.05
N THR A 297 -9.99 2.46 1.78
CA THR A 297 -9.31 2.67 0.49
C THR A 297 -7.90 2.06 0.45
N ILE A 298 -7.42 1.45 1.54
CA ILE A 298 -6.06 0.91 1.63
C ILE A 298 -6.00 -0.50 1.03
N ALA A 299 -5.68 -0.56 -0.26
CA ALA A 299 -5.70 -1.80 -1.04
C ALA A 299 -4.82 -2.91 -0.46
N CYS A 300 -3.62 -2.59 0.02
CA CYS A 300 -2.70 -3.58 0.58
C CYS A 300 -3.25 -4.29 1.82
N VAL A 301 -3.98 -3.59 2.69
CA VAL A 301 -4.62 -4.19 3.86
C VAL A 301 -5.73 -5.15 3.43
N GLN A 302 -6.54 -4.74 2.45
CA GLN A 302 -7.62 -5.57 1.92
C GLN A 302 -7.10 -6.82 1.23
N GLN A 303 -6.10 -6.69 0.36
CA GLN A 303 -5.49 -7.82 -0.36
C GLN A 303 -4.90 -8.86 0.61
N VAL A 304 -4.26 -8.42 1.68
CA VAL A 304 -3.72 -9.32 2.70
C VAL A 304 -4.84 -10.02 3.47
N ALA A 305 -5.89 -9.28 3.84
CA ALA A 305 -7.02 -9.83 4.59
C ALA A 305 -7.82 -10.87 3.79
N MET A 306 -7.84 -10.78 2.46
CA MET A 306 -8.50 -11.76 1.58
C MET A 306 -7.98 -13.18 1.77
N MET A 307 -6.72 -13.37 2.17
CA MET A 307 -6.15 -14.69 2.47
C MET A 307 -6.86 -15.40 3.62
N ASP A 308 -7.56 -14.67 4.47
CA ASP A 308 -8.25 -15.20 5.64
C ASP A 308 -9.78 -15.17 5.53
N ASN A 309 -10.35 -14.69 4.41
CA ASN A 309 -11.81 -14.59 4.22
C ASN A 309 -12.53 -15.94 4.29
N TRP A 310 -11.86 -17.01 3.88
CA TRP A 310 -12.42 -18.37 3.91
C TRP A 310 -12.43 -18.99 5.32
N ARG A 311 -11.59 -18.48 6.26
CA ARG A 311 -11.41 -19.06 7.60
C ARG A 311 -12.48 -18.65 8.59
N ALA A 312 -12.99 -17.45 8.45
CA ALA A 312 -13.93 -16.87 9.39
C ALA A 312 -15.01 -16.12 8.61
N PRO A 313 -15.82 -16.82 7.84
CA PRO A 313 -16.93 -16.16 7.23
C PRO A 313 -17.89 -15.75 8.35
N GLN A 314 -18.02 -14.46 8.58
CA GLN A 314 -19.21 -13.82 9.15
C GLN A 314 -19.74 -14.25 10.53
N GLN A 315 -18.94 -14.79 11.44
CA GLN A 315 -19.40 -14.85 12.82
C GLN A 315 -19.42 -13.43 13.39
N PRO A 316 -20.56 -12.96 13.94
CA PRO A 316 -20.59 -11.72 14.68
C PRO A 316 -19.62 -11.84 15.85
N PHE A 317 -18.77 -10.83 16.04
CA PHE A 317 -17.92 -10.76 17.22
C PHE A 317 -18.76 -10.37 18.42
N ASP A 318 -18.55 -11.05 19.50
CA ASP A 318 -18.83 -10.51 20.79
C ASP A 318 -17.74 -9.43 21.07
N LEU A 319 -18.14 -8.19 20.89
CA LEU A 319 -17.32 -7.02 21.19
C LEU A 319 -17.36 -6.80 22.70
N GLY A 320 -16.80 -7.72 23.50
CA GLY A 320 -16.59 -7.38 24.89
C GLY A 320 -16.01 -5.96 24.97
N ASP A 321 -16.65 -5.07 25.66
CA ASP A 321 -16.43 -3.64 26.00
C ASP A 321 -15.17 -2.90 25.50
N GLN A 322 -14.66 -3.23 24.32
CA GLN A 322 -13.58 -2.49 23.68
C GLN A 322 -14.14 -1.23 23.02
N ILE A 323 -14.20 -0.18 23.80
CA ILE A 323 -14.56 1.18 23.36
C ILE A 323 -13.44 1.65 22.41
N LEU A 324 -13.66 1.53 21.11
CA LEU A 324 -12.85 2.25 20.14
C LEU A 324 -13.00 3.76 20.38
N PRO A 325 -11.93 4.54 20.32
CA PRO A 325 -12.01 5.98 20.52
C PRO A 325 -13.02 6.61 19.58
N LYS A 326 -13.82 7.54 20.11
CA LYS A 326 -14.94 8.21 19.40
C LYS A 326 -14.58 8.82 18.04
N HIS A 327 -13.31 9.17 17.81
CA HIS A 327 -12.81 9.71 16.55
C HIS A 327 -13.00 8.77 15.34
N HIS A 328 -13.08 7.46 15.56
CA HIS A 328 -13.30 6.50 14.48
C HIS A 328 -14.71 6.50 13.92
N THR A 329 -15.68 6.75 14.76
CA THR A 329 -17.09 6.71 14.36
C THR A 329 -17.53 7.97 13.63
N GLU A 330 -17.01 9.14 13.99
CA GLU A 330 -17.44 10.41 13.41
C GLU A 330 -16.98 10.61 11.96
N LYS A 331 -15.76 10.16 11.64
CA LYS A 331 -15.19 10.28 10.28
C LYS A 331 -15.99 9.53 9.21
N TYR A 332 -16.70 8.46 9.57
CA TYR A 332 -17.45 7.60 8.64
C TYR A 332 -18.97 7.78 8.72
N LYS A 333 -19.51 8.42 9.78
CA LYS A 333 -20.95 8.77 9.86
C LYS A 333 -21.40 9.61 8.68
N PHE A 334 -20.58 10.54 8.23
CA PHE A 334 -20.87 11.41 7.11
C PHE A 334 -21.08 10.65 5.79
N VAL A 335 -20.30 9.59 5.54
CA VAL A 335 -20.45 8.75 4.34
C VAL A 335 -21.79 7.99 4.39
N GLU A 336 -22.17 7.47 5.54
CA GLU A 336 -23.46 6.80 5.73
C GLU A 336 -24.65 7.76 5.57
N GLU A 337 -24.50 9.02 6.00
CA GLU A 337 -25.52 10.05 5.83
C GLU A 337 -25.72 10.46 4.37
N ILE A 338 -24.63 10.62 3.60
CA ILE A 338 -24.69 10.88 2.15
C ILE A 338 -25.42 9.73 1.44
N LEU A 339 -25.05 8.49 1.75
CA LEU A 339 -25.64 7.32 1.11
C LEU A 339 -27.13 7.12 1.44
N ARG A 340 -27.57 7.58 2.62
CA ARG A 340 -29.00 7.57 3.01
C ARG A 340 -29.81 8.70 2.35
N ALA A 341 -29.17 9.80 2.00
CA ALA A 341 -29.82 10.93 1.34
C ALA A 341 -30.04 10.70 -0.17
N GLU A 342 -29.34 9.74 -0.76
CA GLU A 342 -29.46 9.37 -2.19
C GLU A 342 -30.28 8.09 -2.42
N SER A 343 -30.74 7.43 -1.38
CA SER A 343 -31.64 6.26 -1.41
C SER A 343 -33.10 6.64 -1.14
#